data_ebb75a9d1fae7b27c060add5ff8219ad
#
_entry.id   ebb75a9d1fae7b27c060add5ff8219ad
#
_cell.length_a   1.000
_cell.length_b   1.000
_cell.length_c   1.000
_cell.angle_alpha   90.00
_cell.angle_beta   90.00
_cell.angle_gamma   90.00
#
_symmetry.space_group_name_H-M   'P 1'
#
loop_
_entity.id
_entity.type
_entity.pdbx_description
1 polymer ?
#
loop_
_entity_poly.entity_id
_entity_poly.type
_entity_poly.pdbx_seq_one_letter_code
_entity_poly.pdbx_strand_id
1 'polypeptide(L)'
;MSKPTENATTSSAAAENNRYFNEYANGIGYLNSIREFGAEGKPERYAAQVSVIQGPADNVHYEYHDLVISSETVLGVVLEHREAIEAEDANVLIRFNMANPRAKAFIYKQGERAGELGAAIGGFLTRIL
;
A
#
# COMPACT_ATOMS: atom_id res chain seq x y z
N MET A 1 -19.92 -21.63 7.39
CA MET A 1 -19.55 -21.67 7.49
C MET A 1 -18.79 -21.98 7.78
N SER A 2 -18.50 -21.77 7.55
CA SER A 2 -17.80 -22.00 7.82
C SER A 2 -16.94 -22.07 8.14
N LYS A 3 -16.57 -22.09 8.19
CA LYS A 3 -15.80 -22.17 8.66
C LYS A 3 -14.86 -22.24 8.58
N PRO A 4 -14.57 -22.13 8.40
CA PRO A 4 -13.62 -22.26 8.35
C PRO A 4 -12.65 -22.32 8.73
N THR A 5 -12.53 -22.37 8.64
CA THR A 5 -11.89 -22.51 9.02
C THR A 5 -11.04 -22.77 9.30
N GLU A 6 -11.09 -22.86 9.15
CA GLU A 6 -10.47 -23.07 9.44
C GLU A 6 -9.76 -22.97 9.25
N ASN A 7 -9.30 -22.71 9.23
CA ASN A 7 -8.65 -22.50 9.15
C ASN A 7 -7.98 -22.27 9.23
N ALA A 8 -8.09 -22.30 9.04
CA ALA A 8 -7.61 -22.02 9.19
C ALA A 8 -6.80 -21.92 9.78
N THR A 9 -6.53 -22.20 10.08
CA THR A 9 -5.87 -22.19 10.75
C THR A 9 -4.83 -22.18 10.98
N THR A 10 -4.61 -22.48 11.31
CA THR A 10 -3.31 -22.38 11.08
C THR A 10 -2.37 -22.42 12.31
N SER A 11 -1.08 -22.20 12.25
CA SER A 11 -0.12 -22.39 13.32
C SER A 11 -0.42 -21.55 14.56
N SER A 12 0.21 -21.89 15.69
CA SER A 12 -0.01 -21.21 16.95
C SER A 12 0.43 -19.75 16.93
N ALA A 13 1.58 -19.46 16.31
CA ALA A 13 2.03 -18.08 16.21
C ALA A 13 1.08 -17.27 15.32
N ALA A 14 0.63 -17.90 14.25
CA ALA A 14 -0.35 -17.27 13.39
C ALA A 14 -1.69 -17.19 14.08
N ALA A 15 -1.99 -18.06 15.04
CA ALA A 15 -3.25 -18.04 15.75
C ALA A 15 -3.43 -16.74 16.55
N GLU A 16 -2.36 -16.17 17.09
CA GLU A 16 -2.46 -14.89 17.75
C GLU A 16 -2.79 -13.80 16.76
N ASN A 17 -2.20 -13.85 15.58
CA ASN A 17 -2.47 -12.88 14.53
C ASN A 17 -3.83 -13.11 13.90
N ASN A 18 -4.38 -14.31 14.03
CA ASN A 18 -5.67 -14.66 13.47
C ASN A 18 -6.84 -14.04 14.21
N ARG A 19 -6.58 -13.25 15.21
CA ARG A 19 -7.62 -12.46 15.85
C ARG A 19 -8.11 -11.34 14.95
N TYR A 20 -7.37 -11.05 13.91
CA TYR A 20 -7.72 -10.00 12.97
C TYR A 20 -8.14 -10.62 11.65
N PHE A 21 -9.27 -10.18 11.18
CA PHE A 21 -9.73 -10.59 9.86
C PHE A 21 -9.19 -9.59 8.86
N ASN A 22 -8.44 -10.08 7.90
CA ASN A 22 -7.82 -9.23 6.90
C ASN A 22 -8.26 -9.60 5.51
N GLU A 23 -8.47 -8.60 4.71
CA GLU A 23 -8.68 -8.76 3.28
C GLU A 23 -7.36 -8.44 2.59
N TYR A 24 -6.99 -9.26 1.62
CA TYR A 24 -5.73 -9.07 0.89
C TYR A 24 -5.97 -8.85 -0.58
N ALA A 25 -5.13 -8.03 -1.17
CA ALA A 25 -5.09 -7.83 -2.59
C ALA A 25 -3.64 -7.80 -3.03
N ASN A 26 -3.40 -8.07 -4.31
CA ASN A 26 -2.05 -7.99 -4.84
C ASN A 26 -2.08 -7.31 -6.20
N GLY A 27 -0.91 -6.83 -6.62
CA GLY A 27 -0.81 -6.13 -7.88
C GLY A 27 0.62 -5.87 -8.27
N ILE A 28 0.76 -5.17 -9.38
CA ILE A 28 2.03 -4.71 -9.91
C ILE A 28 1.91 -3.21 -10.11
N GLY A 29 2.95 -2.48 -9.74
CA GLY A 29 2.92 -1.04 -9.92
C GLY A 29 4.26 -0.40 -9.66
N TYR A 30 4.28 0.92 -9.82
CA TYR A 30 5.49 1.70 -9.59
C TYR A 30 5.40 2.38 -8.24
N LEU A 31 6.49 2.28 -7.46
CA LEU A 31 6.64 3.06 -6.24
C LEU A 31 7.00 4.49 -6.63
N ASN A 32 6.14 5.43 -6.28
CA ASN A 32 6.32 6.81 -6.68
C ASN A 32 6.97 7.66 -5.61
N SER A 33 6.55 7.51 -4.38
CA SER A 33 7.04 8.35 -3.31
C SER A 33 6.85 7.68 -1.96
N ILE A 34 7.61 8.16 -1.01
CA ILE A 34 7.56 7.67 0.36
C ILE A 34 7.38 8.91 1.24
N ARG A 35 6.46 8.83 2.17
CA ARG A 35 6.29 9.92 3.14
C ARG A 35 6.32 9.37 4.56
N GLU A 36 6.81 10.19 5.44
CA GLU A 36 6.80 9.90 6.85
C GLU A 36 5.62 10.59 7.50
N PHE A 37 5.03 9.95 8.48
CA PHE A 37 3.98 10.58 9.25
C PHE A 37 3.96 10.00 10.65
N GLY A 38 3.29 10.70 11.54
CA GLY A 38 3.16 10.27 12.91
C GLY A 38 2.91 11.46 13.80
N ALA A 39 2.46 11.17 15.01
CA ALA A 39 2.28 12.21 16.03
C ALA A 39 3.61 12.49 16.69
N GLU A 40 3.80 13.72 17.12
CA GLU A 40 4.99 14.12 17.84
C GLU A 40 5.21 13.20 19.05
N GLY A 41 6.45 12.76 19.22
CA GLY A 41 6.82 11.88 20.31
C GLY A 41 6.48 10.42 20.10
N LYS A 42 5.94 10.05 18.95
CA LYS A 42 5.61 8.67 18.65
C LYS A 42 6.53 8.13 17.55
N PRO A 43 6.67 6.80 17.47
CA PRO A 43 7.47 6.21 16.40
C PRO A 43 6.98 6.68 15.05
N GLU A 44 7.92 6.94 14.18
CA GLU A 44 7.62 7.36 12.83
C GLU A 44 6.97 6.22 12.06
N ARG A 45 6.07 6.59 11.19
CA ARG A 45 5.44 5.67 10.26
C ARG A 45 5.72 6.13 8.85
N TYR A 46 5.64 5.18 7.94
CA TYR A 46 5.89 5.45 6.54
C TYR A 46 4.74 4.98 5.70
N ALA A 47 4.48 5.70 4.63
CA ALA A 47 3.51 5.31 3.62
C ALA A 47 4.14 5.49 2.25
N ALA A 48 3.76 4.62 1.33
CA ALA A 48 4.24 4.70 -0.04
C ALA A 48 3.06 4.92 -0.97
N GLN A 49 3.28 5.74 -1.98
CA GLN A 49 2.32 5.87 -3.06
C GLN A 49 2.72 4.92 -4.18
N VAL A 50 1.79 4.09 -4.59
CA VAL A 50 2.02 3.13 -5.66
C VAL A 50 1.06 3.43 -6.80
N SER A 51 1.61 3.55 -8.01
CA SER A 51 0.80 3.62 -9.22
C SER A 51 0.55 2.20 -9.69
N VAL A 52 -0.61 1.67 -9.37
CA VAL A 52 -0.94 0.29 -9.68
C VAL A 52 -1.35 0.17 -11.14
N ILE A 53 -0.76 -0.78 -11.85
CA ILE A 53 -1.01 -0.98 -13.27
C ILE A 53 -2.24 -1.86 -13.43
N GLN A 54 -3.19 -1.38 -14.21
CA GLN A 54 -4.43 -2.10 -14.46
C GLN A 54 -4.79 -2.03 -15.93
N GLY A 55 -5.59 -2.99 -16.36
CA GLY A 55 -6.10 -3.00 -17.72
C GLY A 55 -5.31 -3.87 -18.66
N PRO A 56 -5.69 -3.88 -19.95
CA PRO A 56 -4.97 -4.68 -20.95
C PRO A 56 -3.54 -4.19 -21.16
N ALA A 57 -2.64 -5.11 -21.50
CA ALA A 57 -1.24 -4.77 -21.65
C ALA A 57 -0.97 -3.69 -22.70
N ASP A 58 -1.84 -3.58 -23.69
CA ASP A 58 -1.70 -2.56 -24.73
C ASP A 58 -2.49 -1.29 -24.45
N ASN A 59 -3.16 -1.22 -23.31
CA ASN A 59 -3.93 -0.04 -22.94
C ASN A 59 -4.07 0.03 -21.43
N VAL A 60 -2.93 0.14 -20.74
CA VAL A 60 -2.93 0.18 -19.27
C VAL A 60 -3.38 1.52 -18.75
N HIS A 61 -3.94 1.50 -17.56
CA HIS A 61 -4.18 2.71 -16.80
C HIS A 61 -3.63 2.51 -15.39
N TYR A 62 -3.53 3.59 -14.64
CA TYR A 62 -2.91 3.57 -13.33
C TYR A 62 -3.90 4.02 -12.28
N GLU A 63 -3.92 3.30 -11.17
CA GLU A 63 -4.68 3.68 -10.00
C GLU A 63 -3.73 3.94 -8.85
N TYR A 64 -3.85 5.09 -8.21
CA TYR A 64 -2.95 5.46 -7.14
C TYR A 64 -3.43 4.88 -5.82
N HIS A 65 -2.55 4.16 -5.17
CA HIS A 65 -2.81 3.58 -3.85
C HIS A 65 -1.86 4.21 -2.85
N ASP A 66 -2.39 4.58 -1.69
CA ASP A 66 -1.61 5.15 -0.60
C ASP A 66 -1.54 4.09 0.50
N LEU A 67 -0.40 3.44 0.61
CA LEU A 67 -0.24 2.25 1.43
C LEU A 67 0.69 2.51 2.60
N VAL A 68 0.17 2.28 3.80
CA VAL A 68 0.97 2.36 5.02
C VAL A 68 1.87 1.14 5.10
N ILE A 69 3.13 1.35 5.39
CA ILE A 69 4.09 0.26 5.51
C ILE A 69 4.06 -0.26 6.93
N SER A 70 3.52 -1.47 7.09
CA SER A 70 3.34 -2.08 8.40
C SER A 70 4.38 -3.15 8.73
N SER A 71 5.16 -3.57 7.74
CA SER A 71 6.14 -4.63 7.90
C SER A 71 7.53 -4.04 7.97
N GLU A 72 8.32 -4.44 8.97
CA GLU A 72 9.70 -3.99 9.08
C GLU A 72 10.55 -4.46 7.90
N THR A 73 10.26 -5.65 7.39
CA THR A 73 10.97 -6.18 6.22
C THR A 73 10.72 -5.31 4.99
N VAL A 74 9.46 -4.96 4.76
CA VAL A 74 9.11 -4.09 3.65
C VAL A 74 9.73 -2.72 3.83
N LEU A 75 9.67 -2.18 5.04
CA LEU A 75 10.24 -0.87 5.31
C LEU A 75 11.74 -0.85 5.03
N GLY A 76 12.44 -1.90 5.43
CA GLY A 76 13.87 -2.00 5.15
C GLY A 76 14.18 -1.95 3.67
N VAL A 77 13.43 -2.71 2.88
CA VAL A 77 13.62 -2.73 1.43
C VAL A 77 13.32 -1.36 0.82
N VAL A 78 12.23 -0.74 1.23
CA VAL A 78 11.81 0.56 0.70
C VAL A 78 12.84 1.64 1.03
N LEU A 79 13.31 1.68 2.27
CA LEU A 79 14.30 2.68 2.67
C LEU A 79 15.65 2.45 2.00
N GLU A 80 16.02 1.21 1.78
CA GLU A 80 17.26 0.89 1.07
C GLU A 80 17.25 1.45 -0.35
N HIS A 81 16.10 1.50 -0.99
CA HIS A 81 15.95 1.96 -2.36
C HIS A 81 15.34 3.36 -2.46
N ARG A 82 15.31 4.09 -1.36
CA ARG A 82 14.61 5.37 -1.31
C ARG A 82 15.07 6.37 -2.36
N GLU A 83 16.38 6.47 -2.58
CA GLU A 83 16.89 7.40 -3.58
C GLU A 83 16.38 7.07 -4.97
N ALA A 84 16.37 5.77 -5.31
CA ALA A 84 15.86 5.33 -6.60
C ALA A 84 14.36 5.60 -6.74
N ILE A 85 13.62 5.39 -5.68
CA ILE A 85 12.17 5.56 -5.69
C ILE A 85 11.80 7.03 -5.86
N GLU A 86 12.53 7.91 -5.21
CA GLU A 86 12.22 9.34 -5.22
C GLU A 86 12.90 10.11 -6.33
N ALA A 87 13.71 9.46 -7.13
CA ALA A 87 14.38 10.12 -8.25
C ALA A 87 13.34 10.61 -9.24
N GLU A 88 13.61 11.75 -9.86
CA GLU A 88 12.67 12.44 -10.71
C GLU A 88 12.15 11.61 -11.88
N ASP A 89 13.01 10.77 -12.43
CA ASP A 89 12.66 9.92 -13.55
C ASP A 89 12.61 8.45 -13.15
N ALA A 90 12.34 8.17 -11.88
CA ALA A 90 12.37 6.82 -11.36
C ALA A 90 11.21 5.97 -11.87
N ASN A 91 11.50 4.71 -12.11
CA ASN A 91 10.51 3.71 -12.47
C ASN A 91 10.81 2.44 -11.69
N VAL A 92 10.51 2.47 -10.41
CA VAL A 92 10.75 1.30 -9.56
C VAL A 92 9.50 0.43 -9.56
N LEU A 93 9.56 -0.63 -10.34
CA LEU A 93 8.45 -1.54 -10.51
C LEU A 93 8.48 -2.61 -9.44
N ILE A 94 7.34 -2.85 -8.81
CA ILE A 94 7.23 -3.87 -7.77
C ILE A 94 6.00 -4.74 -8.00
N ARG A 95 6.09 -5.95 -7.49
CA ARG A 95 4.91 -6.77 -7.21
C ARG A 95 4.68 -6.65 -5.72
N PHE A 96 3.44 -6.54 -5.32
CA PHE A 96 3.16 -6.29 -3.91
C PHE A 96 1.88 -6.96 -3.45
N ASN A 97 1.81 -7.18 -2.16
CA ASN A 97 0.58 -7.55 -1.47
C ASN A 97 0.19 -6.41 -0.55
N MET A 98 -1.09 -6.16 -0.46
CA MET A 98 -1.62 -5.18 0.47
C MET A 98 -2.76 -5.79 1.27
N ALA A 99 -2.97 -5.26 2.45
CA ALA A 99 -4.05 -5.69 3.33
C ALA A 99 -5.06 -4.59 3.51
N ASN A 100 -6.30 -5.00 3.64
CA ASN A 100 -7.42 -4.13 4.01
C ASN A 100 -7.55 -2.89 3.13
N PRO A 101 -7.69 -3.08 1.81
CA PRO A 101 -7.88 -1.95 0.92
C PRO A 101 -9.19 -1.23 1.24
N ARG A 102 -9.15 0.08 1.20
CA ARG A 102 -10.34 0.88 1.46
C ARG A 102 -10.31 2.15 0.63
N ALA A 103 -11.49 2.62 0.28
CA ALA A 103 -11.62 3.86 -0.44
C ALA A 103 -11.45 5.04 0.51
N LYS A 104 -10.73 6.05 0.05
CA LYS A 104 -10.54 7.30 0.78
C LYS A 104 -11.00 8.42 -0.11
N ALA A 105 -11.94 9.21 0.34
CA ALA A 105 -12.40 10.38 -0.38
C ALA A 105 -11.66 11.61 0.13
N PHE A 106 -11.38 12.52 -0.78
CA PHE A 106 -10.72 13.76 -0.41
C PHE A 106 -11.14 14.85 -1.40
N ILE A 107 -10.84 16.09 -1.02
CA ILE A 107 -11.09 17.24 -1.89
C ILE A 107 -9.74 17.80 -2.29
N TYR A 108 -9.53 18.01 -3.58
CA TYR A 108 -8.29 18.60 -4.06
C TYR A 108 -8.17 20.03 -3.54
N LYS A 109 -7.03 20.34 -2.96
CA LYS A 109 -6.80 21.64 -2.36
C LYS A 109 -5.99 22.57 -3.26
N GLN A 110 -5.31 22.00 -4.23
CA GLN A 110 -4.41 22.75 -5.11
C GLN A 110 -4.54 22.26 -6.54
N GLY A 111 -4.04 23.04 -7.47
CA GLY A 111 -4.01 22.68 -8.86
C GLY A 111 -5.32 22.94 -9.57
N GLU A 112 -5.41 22.47 -10.80
CA GLU A 112 -6.57 22.69 -11.65
C GLU A 112 -7.85 22.05 -11.09
N ARG A 113 -7.69 21.02 -10.29
CA ARG A 113 -8.82 20.29 -9.73
C ARG A 113 -9.21 20.76 -8.34
N ALA A 114 -8.65 21.88 -7.89
CA ALA A 114 -8.96 22.40 -6.56
C ALA A 114 -10.48 22.51 -6.36
N GLY A 115 -10.97 22.00 -5.25
CA GLY A 115 -12.40 21.98 -4.94
C GLY A 115 -13.15 20.75 -5.46
N GLU A 116 -12.54 19.95 -6.32
CA GLU A 116 -13.17 18.74 -6.81
C GLU A 116 -12.97 17.58 -5.84
N LEU A 117 -13.93 16.66 -5.88
CA LEU A 117 -13.84 15.44 -5.08
C LEU A 117 -12.92 14.45 -5.77
N GLY A 118 -12.01 13.89 -5.02
CA GLY A 118 -11.14 12.84 -5.50
C GLY A 118 -11.28 11.60 -4.62
N ALA A 119 -10.70 10.51 -5.08
CA ALA A 119 -10.70 9.27 -4.32
C ALA A 119 -9.40 8.52 -4.57
N ALA A 120 -8.97 7.81 -3.56
CA ALA A 120 -7.79 6.96 -3.65
C ALA A 120 -8.05 5.68 -2.85
N ILE A 121 -7.27 4.66 -3.09
CA ILE A 121 -7.33 3.44 -2.31
C ILE A 121 -6.23 3.52 -1.26
N GLY A 122 -6.60 3.31 0.00
CA GLY A 122 -5.64 3.18 1.09
C GLY A 122 -5.56 1.73 1.53
N GLY A 123 -4.59 1.42 2.35
CA GLY A 123 -4.40 0.08 2.89
C GLY A 123 -3.01 -0.05 3.47
N PHE A 124 -2.59 -1.28 3.71
CA PHE A 124 -1.28 -1.58 4.27
C PHE A 124 -0.45 -2.35 3.26
N LEU A 125 0.76 -1.89 3.05
CA LEU A 125 1.71 -2.59 2.19
C LEU A 125 2.38 -3.66 3.04
N THR A 126 2.03 -4.92 2.81
CA THR A 126 2.46 -6.01 3.67
C THR A 126 3.62 -6.80 3.09
N ARG A 127 3.82 -6.73 1.78
CA ARG A 127 4.85 -7.53 1.15
C ARG A 127 5.23 -6.96 -0.21
N ILE A 128 6.52 -6.99 -0.50
CA ILE A 128 7.07 -6.71 -1.84
C ILE A 128 7.74 -7.99 -2.31
N LEU A 129 7.40 -8.40 -3.50
CA LEU A 129 7.87 -9.66 -4.07
C LEU A 129 8.98 -9.48 -5.09
#